data_b313b07d7f22ff5288a8da317a23f363
#
_entry.id   b313b07d7f22ff5288a8da317a23f363
#
_cell.length_a   1.000
_cell.length_b   1.000
_cell.length_c   1.000
_cell.angle_alpha   90.00
_cell.angle_beta   90.00
_cell.angle_gamma   90.00
#
_symmetry.space_group_name_H-M   'P 1'
#
loop_
_entity.id
_entity.type
_entity.pdbx_description
1 polymer ?
#
loop_
_entity_poly.entity_id
_entity_poly.type
_entity_poly.pdbx_seq_one_letter_code
_entity_poly.pdbx_strand_id
1 'polypeptide(L)'
;MSQAAVRIEEDIRGLDEANGDGLLEAERYSARSTMPDYSHLDELENQSIFILREAFNKFNNLAMLWSIGKDSSVMLWLARKAFFGHVPFPCVHVDTSYKIPEMIEFRDRVADVWNLD
;
A
#
# COMPACT_ATOMS: atom_id res chain seq x y z
N MET A 1 -6.46 0.85 15.49
CA MET A 1 -5.90 0.71 14.13
C MET A 1 -6.39 1.85 13.26
N SER A 2 -5.53 2.39 12.39
CA SER A 2 -5.98 3.40 11.43
C SER A 2 -6.86 2.73 10.36
N GLN A 3 -7.77 3.49 9.78
CA GLN A 3 -8.61 2.99 8.68
C GLN A 3 -7.78 2.47 7.50
N ALA A 4 -6.60 3.07 7.27
CA ALA A 4 -5.69 2.62 6.22
C ALA A 4 -5.10 1.23 6.51
N ALA A 5 -4.76 0.92 7.76
CA ALA A 5 -4.27 -0.41 8.13
C ALA A 5 -5.36 -1.49 7.94
N VAL A 6 -6.60 -1.17 8.29
CA VAL A 6 -7.75 -2.06 8.05
C VAL A 6 -7.96 -2.28 6.54
N ARG A 7 -7.84 -1.24 5.73
CA ARG A 7 -7.95 -1.34 4.28
C ARG A 7 -6.84 -2.21 3.67
N ILE A 8 -5.63 -2.12 4.19
CA ILE A 8 -4.52 -2.98 3.74
C ILE A 8 -4.82 -4.45 4.03
N GLU A 9 -5.31 -4.76 5.21
CA GLU A 9 -5.69 -6.13 5.56
C GLU A 9 -6.85 -6.65 4.71
N GLU A 10 -7.84 -5.83 4.44
CA GLU A 10 -8.95 -6.16 3.56
C GLU A 10 -8.50 -6.37 2.11
N ASP A 11 -7.60 -5.53 1.63
CA ASP A 11 -7.04 -5.63 0.27
C ASP A 11 -6.22 -6.92 0.10
N ILE A 12 -5.39 -7.26 1.09
CA ILE A 12 -4.62 -8.51 1.11
C ILE A 12 -5.55 -9.72 1.19
N ARG A 13 -6.58 -9.65 2.02
CA ARG A 13 -7.56 -10.72 2.17
C ARG A 13 -8.37 -10.93 0.90
N GLY A 14 -8.76 -9.85 0.24
CA GLY A 14 -9.45 -9.90 -1.05
C GLY A 14 -8.61 -10.54 -2.14
N LEU A 15 -7.30 -10.34 -2.10
CA LEU A 15 -6.37 -10.97 -3.03
C LEU A 15 -6.20 -12.47 -2.76
N ASP A 16 -6.21 -12.91 -1.50
CA ASP A 16 -6.18 -14.32 -1.13
C ASP A 16 -7.46 -15.08 -1.55
N GLU A 17 -8.58 -14.37 -1.57
CA GLU A 17 -9.87 -14.91 -2.01
C GLU A 17 -10.12 -14.70 -3.51
N ALA A 18 -9.14 -14.17 -4.23
CA ALA A 18 -9.28 -13.64 -5.57
C ALA A 18 -9.56 -14.69 -6.63
N ASN A 19 -10.82 -15.02 -6.78
CA ASN A 19 -11.38 -15.61 -7.99
C ASN A 19 -12.27 -14.58 -8.70
N GLY A 20 -11.72 -13.45 -9.11
CA GLY A 20 -12.40 -12.46 -9.95
C GLY A 20 -13.07 -11.28 -9.24
N ASP A 21 -13.10 -11.25 -7.91
CA ASP A 21 -13.73 -10.16 -7.14
C ASP A 21 -12.86 -8.91 -6.99
N GLY A 22 -11.58 -8.96 -7.35
CA GLY A 22 -10.68 -7.82 -7.26
C GLY A 22 -11.10 -6.61 -8.10
N LEU A 23 -11.77 -6.84 -9.22
CA LEU A 23 -12.35 -5.77 -10.06
C LEU A 23 -13.54 -5.09 -9.40
N LEU A 24 -14.41 -5.84 -8.73
CA LEU A 24 -15.57 -5.29 -8.02
C LEU A 24 -15.16 -4.46 -6.81
N GLU A 25 -14.11 -4.83 -6.10
CA GLU A 25 -13.58 -4.04 -4.98
C GLU A 25 -12.91 -2.75 -5.48
N ALA A 26 -12.16 -2.80 -6.57
CA ALA A 26 -11.59 -1.62 -7.20
C ALA A 26 -12.69 -0.67 -7.70
N GLU A 27 -13.76 -1.18 -8.28
CA GLU A 27 -14.93 -0.39 -8.70
C GLU A 27 -15.67 0.20 -7.50
N ARG A 28 -15.87 -0.55 -6.42
CA ARG A 28 -16.46 -0.04 -5.17
C ARG A 28 -15.62 1.05 -4.54
N TYR A 29 -14.32 0.89 -4.57
CA TYR A 29 -13.39 1.89 -4.07
C TYR A 29 -13.44 3.16 -4.92
N SER A 30 -13.44 3.02 -6.22
CA SER A 30 -13.58 4.13 -7.16
C SER A 30 -14.92 4.86 -6.99
N ALA A 31 -16.01 4.14 -6.75
CA ALA A 31 -17.33 4.71 -6.49
C ALA A 31 -17.37 5.48 -5.16
N ARG A 32 -16.66 5.03 -4.13
CA ARG A 32 -16.54 5.76 -2.87
C ARG A 32 -15.75 7.06 -3.01
N SER A 33 -14.74 7.09 -3.88
CA SER A 33 -13.92 8.29 -4.12
C SER A 33 -14.64 9.35 -4.96
N THR A 34 -15.78 9.03 -5.58
CA THR A 34 -16.60 9.98 -6.34
C THR A 34 -17.73 10.61 -5.53
N MET A 35 -17.88 10.26 -4.25
CA MET A 35 -18.86 10.90 -3.37
C MET A 35 -18.44 12.33 -3.02
N PRO A 36 -19.40 13.30 -2.97
CA PRO A 36 -19.10 14.72 -2.78
C PRO A 36 -18.57 15.09 -1.39
N ASP A 37 -18.58 14.18 -0.43
CA ASP A 37 -17.97 14.38 0.89
C ASP A 37 -16.52 13.90 0.88
N TYR A 38 -15.64 14.72 0.31
CA TYR A 38 -14.20 14.52 0.48
C TYR A 38 -13.85 14.71 1.94
N SER A 39 -13.57 13.63 2.64
CA SER A 39 -12.99 13.73 3.98
C SER A 39 -11.58 14.30 3.86
N HIS A 40 -11.11 14.93 4.93
CA HIS A 40 -9.73 15.42 5.04
C HIS A 40 -8.70 14.31 4.75
N LEU A 41 -9.05 13.06 5.04
CA LEU A 41 -8.23 11.89 4.73
C LEU A 41 -8.04 11.68 3.22
N ASP A 42 -9.08 11.91 2.42
CA ASP A 42 -8.99 11.77 0.96
C ASP A 42 -8.06 12.83 0.36
N GLU A 43 -8.08 14.05 0.91
CA GLU A 43 -7.14 15.10 0.50
C GLU A 43 -5.70 14.72 0.83
N LEU A 44 -5.43 14.23 2.03
CA LEU A 44 -4.11 13.77 2.45
C LEU A 44 -3.62 12.60 1.61
N GLU A 45 -4.51 11.68 1.28
CA GLU A 45 -4.20 10.56 0.39
C GLU A 45 -3.80 11.05 -1.00
N ASN A 46 -4.56 11.97 -1.59
CA ASN A 46 -4.27 12.53 -2.90
C ASN A 46 -2.95 13.30 -2.92
N GLN A 47 -2.65 14.07 -1.88
CA GLN A 47 -1.37 14.75 -1.74
C GLN A 47 -0.21 13.76 -1.62
N SER A 48 -0.38 12.70 -0.86
CA SER A 48 0.65 11.67 -0.70
C SER A 48 0.94 10.94 -2.01
N ILE A 49 -0.09 10.60 -2.78
CA ILE A 49 0.03 10.01 -4.11
C ILE A 49 0.80 10.94 -5.05
N PHE A 50 0.47 12.21 -5.04
CA PHE A 50 1.17 13.22 -5.84
C PHE A 50 2.65 13.30 -5.48
N ILE A 51 2.99 13.35 -4.20
CA ILE A 51 4.37 13.40 -3.71
C ILE A 51 5.14 12.16 -4.15
N LEU A 52 4.56 10.98 -4.04
CA LEU A 52 5.19 9.73 -4.47
C LEU A 52 5.49 9.70 -5.97
N ARG A 53 4.54 10.15 -6.78
CA ARG A 53 4.72 10.27 -8.24
C ARG A 53 5.80 11.28 -8.60
N GLU A 54 5.83 12.43 -7.92
CA GLU A 54 6.84 13.45 -8.11
C GLU A 54 8.24 12.92 -7.74
N ALA A 55 8.37 12.23 -6.61
CA ALA A 55 9.63 11.65 -6.18
C ALA A 55 10.16 10.65 -7.20
N PHE A 56 9.28 9.77 -7.70
CA PHE A 56 9.65 8.77 -8.71
C PHE A 56 10.13 9.42 -10.02
N ASN A 57 9.50 10.52 -10.42
CA ASN A 57 9.90 11.23 -11.65
C ASN A 57 11.21 12.01 -11.51
N LYS A 58 11.49 12.52 -10.31
CA LYS A 58 12.66 13.39 -10.07
C LYS A 58 13.92 12.64 -9.67
N PHE A 59 13.78 11.49 -9.02
CA PHE A 59 14.91 10.71 -8.54
C PHE A 59 15.13 9.49 -9.44
N ASN A 60 16.35 9.33 -9.94
CA ASN A 60 16.71 8.19 -10.80
C ASN A 60 16.75 6.86 -10.02
N ASN A 61 17.12 6.93 -8.75
CA ASN A 61 17.21 5.77 -7.88
C ASN A 61 16.38 6.01 -6.63
N LEU A 62 15.16 5.52 -6.66
CA LEU A 62 14.24 5.62 -5.53
C LEU A 62 14.05 4.25 -4.90
N ALA A 63 14.11 4.18 -3.58
CA ALA A 63 13.79 3.00 -2.80
C ALA A 63 12.92 3.41 -1.61
N MET A 64 12.07 2.51 -1.15
CA MET A 64 11.24 2.74 0.02
C MET A 64 11.74 1.89 1.19
N LEU A 65 11.94 2.52 2.34
CA LEU A 65 12.21 1.80 3.57
C LEU A 65 10.90 1.29 4.16
N TRP A 66 10.80 0.00 4.37
CA TRP A 66 9.63 -0.63 4.95
C TRP A 66 9.97 -1.32 6.27
N SER A 67 9.56 -0.74 7.38
CA SER A 67 9.82 -1.26 8.72
C SER A 67 8.80 -2.30 9.21
N ILE A 68 7.78 -2.57 8.39
CA ILE A 68 6.61 -3.41 8.74
C ILE A 68 5.72 -2.76 9.82
N GLY A 69 6.02 -1.55 10.20
CA GLY A 69 5.18 -0.76 11.09
C GLY A 69 3.93 -0.23 10.37
N LYS A 70 3.00 0.28 11.17
CA LYS A 70 1.74 0.81 10.67
C LYS A 70 1.92 1.92 9.63
N ASP A 71 2.80 2.88 9.92
CA ASP A 71 2.98 4.06 9.07
C ASP A 71 3.69 3.71 7.76
N SER A 72 4.72 2.87 7.82
CA SER A 72 5.43 2.42 6.62
C SER A 72 4.57 1.51 5.74
N SER A 73 3.69 0.73 6.33
CA SER A 73 2.73 -0.10 5.59
C SER A 73 1.66 0.73 4.90
N VAL A 74 1.19 1.81 5.53
CA VAL A 74 0.31 2.79 4.89
C VAL A 74 1.00 3.46 3.71
N MET A 75 2.25 3.85 3.86
CA MET A 75 3.05 4.46 2.79
C MET A 75 3.22 3.49 1.61
N LEU A 76 3.47 2.22 1.88
CA LEU A 76 3.56 1.18 0.85
C LEU A 76 2.23 1.00 0.10
N TRP A 77 1.12 1.01 0.81
CA TRP A 77 -0.21 0.95 0.20
C TRP A 77 -0.48 2.16 -0.69
N LEU A 78 -0.12 3.37 -0.24
CA LEU A 78 -0.23 4.60 -1.02
C LEU A 78 0.65 4.56 -2.26
N ALA A 79 1.87 4.03 -2.16
CA ALA A 79 2.75 3.84 -3.31
C ALA A 79 2.14 2.89 -4.33
N ARG A 80 1.59 1.76 -3.88
CA ARG A 80 0.89 0.83 -4.76
C ARG A 80 -0.29 1.48 -5.46
N LYS A 81 -1.07 2.28 -4.75
CA LYS A 81 -2.19 3.02 -5.32
C LYS A 81 -1.73 4.10 -6.31
N ALA A 82 -0.65 4.80 -6.02
CA ALA A 82 -0.09 5.84 -6.88
C ALA A 82 0.35 5.31 -8.25
N PHE A 83 0.79 4.05 -8.31
CA PHE A 83 1.31 3.41 -9.52
C PHE A 83 0.42 2.25 -10.00
N PHE A 84 -0.88 2.37 -9.79
CA PHE A 84 -1.91 1.48 -10.34
C PHE A 84 -1.75 0.00 -9.96
N GLY A 85 -1.46 -0.26 -8.71
CA GLY A 85 -1.37 -1.62 -8.17
C GLY A 85 0.02 -2.25 -8.26
N HIS A 86 1.03 -1.48 -8.65
CA HIS A 86 2.42 -1.91 -8.74
C HIS A 86 3.33 -0.91 -8.05
N VAL A 87 4.30 -1.39 -7.29
CA VAL A 87 5.33 -0.53 -6.69
C VAL A 87 6.57 -0.57 -7.59
N PRO A 88 6.90 0.54 -8.30
CA PRO A 88 7.93 0.54 -9.34
C PRO A 88 9.36 0.71 -8.81
N PHE A 89 9.55 0.71 -7.51
CA PHE A 89 10.85 0.86 -6.88
C PHE A 89 11.04 -0.20 -5.79
N PRO A 90 12.29 -0.56 -5.46
CA PRO A 90 12.55 -1.58 -4.45
C PRO A 90 12.15 -1.15 -3.05
N CYS A 91 11.66 -2.13 -2.28
CA CYS A 91 11.35 -1.97 -0.87
C CYS A 91 12.48 -2.58 -0.03
N VAL A 92 13.09 -1.77 0.81
CA VAL A 92 14.21 -2.19 1.66
C VAL A 92 13.70 -2.41 3.08
N HIS A 93 13.94 -3.60 3.59
CA HIS A 93 13.62 -3.96 4.96
C HIS A 93 14.90 -4.23 5.75
N VAL A 94 15.03 -3.56 6.89
CA VAL A 94 16.15 -3.78 7.82
C VAL A 94 15.72 -4.82 8.85
N ASP A 95 16.36 -5.99 8.82
CA ASP A 95 16.13 -7.03 9.80
C ASP A 95 16.99 -6.78 11.04
N THR A 96 16.30 -6.43 12.14
CA THR A 96 16.95 -6.13 13.43
C THR A 96 17.09 -7.36 14.32
N SER A 97 16.72 -8.55 13.86
CA SER A 97 16.73 -9.83 14.59
C SER A 97 15.75 -9.93 15.76
N TYR A 98 15.06 -8.87 16.12
CA TYR A 98 14.10 -8.81 17.22
C TYR A 98 12.65 -8.76 16.78
N LYS A 99 12.31 -9.45 15.70
CA LYS A 99 10.93 -9.44 15.19
C LYS A 99 10.20 -10.71 15.56
N ILE A 100 8.94 -10.54 15.96
CA ILE A 100 8.07 -11.68 16.20
C ILE A 100 7.78 -12.42 14.90
N PRO A 101 7.62 -13.75 14.91
CA PRO A 101 7.41 -14.55 13.70
C PRO A 101 6.23 -14.07 12.85
N GLU A 102 5.16 -13.58 13.46
CA GLU A 102 3.98 -13.09 12.77
C GLU A 102 4.27 -11.86 11.91
N MET A 103 5.21 -11.00 12.32
CA MET A 103 5.64 -9.85 11.51
C MET A 103 6.40 -10.28 10.26
N ILE A 104 7.23 -11.31 10.37
CA ILE A 104 7.99 -11.87 9.25
C ILE A 104 7.05 -12.53 8.26
N GLU A 105 6.08 -13.29 8.73
CA GLU A 105 5.04 -13.89 7.88
C GLU A 105 4.23 -12.83 7.15
N PHE A 106 3.84 -11.77 7.83
CA PHE A 106 3.13 -10.64 7.24
C PHE A 106 3.96 -9.98 6.15
N ARG A 107 5.24 -9.71 6.42
CA ARG A 107 6.17 -9.14 5.43
C ARG A 107 6.25 -10.01 4.18
N ASP A 108 6.51 -11.28 4.35
CA ASP A 108 6.72 -12.21 3.24
C ASP A 108 5.44 -12.38 2.42
N ARG A 109 4.30 -12.44 3.09
CA ARG A 109 2.99 -12.53 2.44
C ARG A 109 2.67 -11.26 1.63
N VAL A 110 2.89 -10.08 2.18
CA VAL A 110 2.66 -8.82 1.46
C VAL A 110 3.61 -8.69 0.28
N ALA A 111 4.88 -9.02 0.47
CA ALA A 111 5.88 -8.98 -0.59
C ALA A 111 5.50 -9.90 -1.76
N ASP A 112 5.01 -11.08 -1.47
CA ASP A 112 4.58 -12.05 -2.48
C ASP A 112 3.29 -11.61 -3.18
N VAL A 113 2.26 -11.26 -2.40
CA VAL A 113 0.94 -10.86 -2.93
C VAL A 113 1.02 -9.58 -3.76
N TRP A 114 1.80 -8.61 -3.32
CA TRP A 114 1.95 -7.33 -4.02
C TRP A 114 3.12 -7.31 -5.01
N ASN A 115 3.81 -8.43 -5.16
CA ASN A 115 4.95 -8.58 -6.06
C ASN A 115 5.99 -7.47 -5.85
N LEU A 116 6.40 -7.28 -4.60
CA LEU A 116 7.40 -6.28 -4.22
C LEU A 116 8.81 -6.75 -4.56
N ASP A 117 9.64 -5.80 -4.95
CA ASP A 117 11.04 -6.04 -5.27
C ASP A 117 11.92 -5.78 -4.05
#